data_6e7af1c54347efcb42cb8a40730b89d7
#
_entry.id   6e7af1c54347efcb42cb8a40730b89d7
#
_cell.length_a   1.000
_cell.length_b   1.000
_cell.length_c   1.000
_cell.angle_alpha   90.00
_cell.angle_beta   90.00
_cell.angle_gamma   90.00
#
_symmetry.space_group_name_H-M   'P 1'
#
loop_
_entity.id
_entity.type
_entity.pdbx_description
1 polymer ?
#
loop_
_entity_poly.entity_id
_entity_poly.type
_entity_poly.pdbx_seq_one_letter_code
_entity_poly.pdbx_strand_id
1 'polypeptide(L)'
;MMSFLSRLFGSGSNTATVEPTITETFTPLAEDFLETISDFDESPAVPPAPIAAPKPHNRFALPEEPQAIGAFLARDHKSQGYHDAFHFPQASRREMQMSALQNEFREAIRGHVVLVESYIRKVQQFMHALDQERDAAVLEKLRGYAGEAKAIRLSLSDELVQLELKQGRGAMAISAYELGFHEGLSDLTDGRQDGLNTDLNATSL
;
A
#
# COMPACT_ATOMS: atom_id res chain seq x y z
N MET A 1 -40.13 -22.32 -32.46
CA MET A 1 -40.94 -22.19 -31.22
C MET A 1 -40.22 -21.20 -30.35
N MET A 2 -40.65 -19.93 -30.46
CA MET A 2 -41.27 -19.06 -29.47
C MET A 2 -40.39 -18.86 -28.22
N SER A 3 -39.61 -17.80 -28.20
CA SER A 3 -39.94 -16.40 -27.80
C SER A 3 -40.37 -16.30 -26.33
N PHE A 4 -39.38 -15.91 -25.46
CA PHE A 4 -39.65 -15.28 -24.16
C PHE A 4 -38.47 -14.36 -23.79
N LEU A 5 -38.41 -13.22 -24.47
CA LEU A 5 -37.59 -12.07 -24.04
C LEU A 5 -38.44 -10.83 -24.25
N SER A 6 -39.13 -10.37 -23.25
CA SER A 6 -39.64 -9.00 -23.13
C SER A 6 -40.29 -8.82 -21.76
N ARG A 7 -39.62 -8.18 -20.86
CA ARG A 7 -40.19 -7.26 -19.85
C ARG A 7 -39.23 -7.15 -18.67
N LEU A 8 -38.43 -6.09 -18.67
CA LEU A 8 -37.97 -5.39 -17.49
C LEU A 8 -37.15 -4.15 -17.91
N PHE A 9 -37.82 -3.23 -18.61
CA PHE A 9 -37.40 -1.84 -18.62
C PHE A 9 -38.50 -1.02 -17.94
N GLY A 10 -38.33 -0.85 -16.63
CA GLY A 10 -39.06 0.09 -15.81
C GLY A 10 -38.32 1.42 -15.81
N SER A 11 -38.85 2.37 -16.55
CA SER A 11 -38.54 3.78 -16.53
C SER A 11 -38.75 4.37 -15.15
N GLY A 12 -37.75 5.07 -14.61
CA GLY A 12 -37.82 5.83 -13.38
C GLY A 12 -36.75 6.92 -13.36
N SER A 13 -37.06 7.99 -14.17
CA SER A 13 -36.36 9.27 -14.10
C SER A 13 -36.69 9.96 -12.77
N ASN A 14 -35.69 10.29 -11.99
CA ASN A 14 -35.72 11.43 -11.07
C ASN A 14 -34.28 11.96 -10.90
N THR A 15 -33.94 12.88 -11.76
CA THR A 15 -32.82 13.79 -11.62
C THR A 15 -33.18 14.88 -10.63
N ALA A 16 -32.64 14.81 -9.42
CA ALA A 16 -32.55 15.95 -8.53
C ALA A 16 -31.09 16.36 -8.47
N THR A 17 -30.73 17.31 -9.33
CA THR A 17 -29.45 18.03 -9.29
C THR A 17 -29.50 18.96 -8.10
N VAL A 18 -28.76 18.63 -7.04
CA VAL A 18 -28.48 19.55 -5.92
C VAL A 18 -27.07 20.09 -6.15
N GLU A 19 -26.97 21.30 -6.65
CA GLU A 19 -25.72 22.06 -6.64
C GLU A 19 -25.45 22.55 -5.22
N PRO A 20 -24.29 22.25 -4.61
CA PRO A 20 -23.86 22.93 -3.39
C PRO A 20 -23.28 24.30 -3.75
N THR A 21 -24.03 25.34 -3.50
CA THR A 21 -23.51 26.71 -3.50
C THR A 21 -22.64 26.90 -2.27
N ILE A 22 -21.32 26.77 -2.45
CA ILE A 22 -20.33 27.15 -1.42
C ILE A 22 -20.13 28.67 -1.57
N THR A 23 -20.80 29.43 -0.73
CA THR A 23 -20.53 30.85 -0.52
C THR A 23 -19.42 30.94 0.54
N GLU A 24 -18.17 30.92 0.13
CA GLU A 24 -17.07 31.32 1.01
C GLU A 24 -17.08 32.81 1.20
N THR A 25 -17.55 33.23 2.36
CA THR A 25 -17.41 34.59 2.85
C THR A 25 -15.97 34.79 3.33
N PHE A 26 -15.16 35.37 2.46
CA PHE A 26 -13.79 35.79 2.81
C PHE A 26 -13.89 37.01 3.72
N THR A 27 -13.63 36.86 5.01
CA THR A 27 -13.43 37.95 5.95
C THR A 27 -11.95 38.32 5.93
N PRO A 28 -11.55 39.53 5.54
CA PRO A 28 -10.16 39.95 5.66
C PRO A 28 -9.85 40.33 7.11
N LEU A 29 -9.14 39.43 7.81
CA LEU A 29 -8.48 39.74 9.08
C LEU A 29 -7.06 40.22 8.75
N ALA A 30 -6.96 41.48 8.39
CA ALA A 30 -5.70 42.20 8.34
C ALA A 30 -5.96 43.57 8.89
N GLU A 31 -5.52 43.81 10.12
CA GLU A 31 -5.13 45.10 10.66
C GLU A 31 -5.15 45.06 12.20
N ASP A 32 -4.32 44.21 12.84
CA ASP A 32 -4.00 44.37 14.28
C ASP A 32 -2.72 43.57 14.66
N PHE A 33 -1.69 43.60 13.79
CA PHE A 33 -0.40 42.96 14.15
C PHE A 33 0.82 43.83 13.82
N LEU A 34 0.70 45.14 14.09
CA LEU A 34 1.81 46.07 13.90
C LEU A 34 2.02 46.94 15.16
N GLU A 35 2.15 46.32 16.32
CA GLU A 35 2.75 47.02 17.50
C GLU A 35 3.24 45.94 18.45
N THR A 36 4.47 45.51 18.31
CA THR A 36 5.42 45.14 19.40
C THR A 36 6.65 44.42 18.78
N ILE A 37 7.46 45.15 18.01
CA ILE A 37 8.84 44.73 17.75
C ILE A 37 9.75 45.91 18.03
N SER A 38 10.02 46.09 19.29
CA SER A 38 11.06 46.97 19.79
C SER A 38 11.71 46.22 20.93
N ASP A 39 12.66 45.38 20.59
CA ASP A 39 13.80 44.92 21.40
C ASP A 39 14.48 43.78 20.60
N PHE A 40 15.11 44.14 19.48
CA PHE A 40 16.07 43.25 18.86
C PHE A 40 17.41 43.48 19.55
N ASP A 41 17.71 42.61 20.50
CA ASP A 41 19.04 42.37 21.03
C ASP A 41 19.95 41.98 19.86
N GLU A 42 20.95 42.82 19.58
CA GLU A 42 21.89 42.68 18.47
C GLU A 42 22.91 41.60 18.80
N SER A 43 22.44 40.32 18.76
CA SER A 43 23.29 39.16 18.83
C SER A 43 24.03 38.99 17.47
N PRO A 44 25.36 38.82 17.45
CA PRO A 44 26.12 38.77 16.20
C PRO A 44 25.60 37.69 15.27
N ALA A 45 25.16 38.12 14.10
CA ALA A 45 24.58 37.24 13.07
C ALA A 45 25.55 36.11 12.72
N VAL A 46 25.24 34.90 13.16
CA VAL A 46 25.88 33.69 12.66
C VAL A 46 25.53 33.61 11.17
N PRO A 47 26.53 33.57 10.24
CA PRO A 47 26.23 33.48 8.82
C PRO A 47 25.39 32.22 8.57
N PRO A 48 24.29 32.32 7.80
CA PRO A 48 23.46 31.17 7.51
C PRO A 48 24.34 30.08 6.86
N ALA A 49 24.26 28.88 7.41
CA ALA A 49 24.94 27.72 6.84
C ALA A 49 24.57 27.63 5.34
N PRO A 50 25.53 27.33 4.44
CA PRO A 50 25.26 27.26 3.02
C PRO A 50 24.12 26.25 2.80
N ILE A 51 22.98 26.74 2.30
CA ILE A 51 21.85 25.92 1.90
C ILE A 51 22.39 24.97 0.84
N ALA A 52 22.52 23.70 1.19
CA ALA A 52 22.97 22.67 0.26
C ALA A 52 22.09 22.77 -1.00
N ALA A 53 22.71 23.04 -2.14
CA ALA A 53 22.00 23.12 -3.41
C ALA A 53 21.14 21.86 -3.57
N PRO A 54 19.86 21.97 -3.92
CA PRO A 54 19.00 20.81 -4.09
C PRO A 54 19.65 19.88 -5.11
N LYS A 55 19.90 18.64 -4.72
CA LYS A 55 20.46 17.62 -5.61
C LYS A 55 19.60 17.60 -6.87
N PRO A 56 20.19 17.59 -8.08
CA PRO A 56 19.42 17.55 -9.31
C PRO A 56 18.53 16.30 -9.25
N HIS A 57 17.23 16.51 -9.10
CA HIS A 57 16.26 15.42 -9.15
C HIS A 57 16.33 14.83 -10.56
N ASN A 58 16.77 13.59 -10.65
CA ASN A 58 16.71 12.85 -11.89
C ASN A 58 15.23 12.67 -12.25
N ARG A 59 14.74 13.46 -13.23
CA ARG A 59 13.32 13.43 -13.65
C ARG A 59 12.85 12.06 -14.14
N PHE A 60 13.80 11.17 -14.41
CA PHE A 60 13.60 9.80 -14.87
C PHE A 60 14.17 8.75 -13.90
N ALA A 61 14.20 9.05 -12.61
CA ALA A 61 14.45 8.02 -11.62
C ALA A 61 13.34 6.96 -11.69
N LEU A 62 13.74 5.69 -11.71
CA LEU A 62 12.81 4.57 -11.66
C LEU A 62 11.96 4.64 -10.37
N PRO A 63 10.68 4.27 -10.41
CA PRO A 63 9.87 4.14 -9.22
C PRO A 63 10.51 3.12 -8.26
N GLU A 64 10.80 3.55 -7.05
CA GLU A 64 11.25 2.66 -5.98
C GLU A 64 10.13 1.71 -5.57
N GLU A 65 10.48 0.55 -5.01
CA GLU A 65 9.49 -0.38 -4.47
C GLU A 65 8.67 0.34 -3.38
N PRO A 66 7.32 0.30 -3.43
CA PRO A 66 6.50 1.01 -2.46
C PRO A 66 6.76 0.53 -1.05
N GLN A 67 6.80 1.47 -0.11
CA GLN A 67 6.89 1.15 1.32
C GLN A 67 5.82 0.15 1.77
N ALA A 68 4.65 0.13 1.12
CA ALA A 68 3.57 -0.80 1.43
C ALA A 68 3.97 -2.28 1.25
N ILE A 69 4.69 -2.62 0.17
CA ILE A 69 5.20 -3.98 -0.06
C ILE A 69 6.24 -4.33 0.99
N GLY A 70 7.24 -3.45 1.18
CA GLY A 70 8.28 -3.64 2.19
C GLY A 70 7.71 -3.74 3.62
N ALA A 71 6.77 -2.87 3.98
CA ALA A 71 6.10 -2.89 5.28
C ALA A 71 5.28 -4.16 5.50
N PHE A 72 4.59 -4.67 4.46
CA PHE A 72 3.90 -5.95 4.54
C PHE A 72 4.87 -7.09 4.81
N LEU A 73 5.95 -7.20 4.05
CA LEU A 73 6.93 -8.28 4.17
C LEU A 73 7.75 -8.22 5.47
N ALA A 74 7.93 -7.03 6.05
CA ALA A 74 8.67 -6.83 7.30
C ALA A 74 7.84 -7.11 8.55
N ARG A 75 6.51 -7.29 8.45
CA ARG A 75 5.67 -7.62 9.61
C ARG A 75 5.96 -9.02 10.12
N ASP A 76 5.88 -9.20 11.44
CA ASP A 76 5.89 -10.51 12.06
C ASP A 76 4.51 -11.17 11.98
N HIS A 77 4.21 -11.73 10.80
CA HIS A 77 2.96 -12.42 10.55
C HIS A 77 2.81 -13.67 11.42
N LYS A 78 3.92 -14.32 11.81
CA LYS A 78 3.86 -15.50 12.67
C LYS A 78 3.36 -15.15 14.07
N SER A 79 3.93 -14.14 14.71
CA SER A 79 3.44 -13.64 16.00
C SER A 79 2.00 -13.16 15.92
N GLN A 80 1.62 -12.49 14.83
CA GLN A 80 0.23 -12.08 14.62
C GLN A 80 -0.71 -13.29 14.60
N GLY A 81 -0.39 -14.33 13.85
CA GLY A 81 -1.18 -15.56 13.80
C GLY A 81 -1.31 -16.23 15.16
N TYR A 82 -0.20 -16.34 15.88
CA TYR A 82 -0.18 -16.89 17.23
C TYR A 82 -1.12 -16.14 18.19
N HIS A 83 -1.05 -14.82 18.24
CA HIS A 83 -1.93 -14.02 19.08
C HIS A 83 -3.41 -14.11 18.65
N ASP A 84 -3.68 -14.12 17.34
CA ASP A 84 -5.05 -14.26 16.83
C ASP A 84 -5.69 -15.59 17.25
N ALA A 85 -4.90 -16.68 17.32
CA ALA A 85 -5.39 -17.99 17.78
C ALA A 85 -5.86 -17.97 19.24
N PHE A 86 -5.18 -17.24 20.11
CA PHE A 86 -5.60 -17.09 21.50
C PHE A 86 -6.90 -16.33 21.66
N HIS A 87 -7.10 -15.28 20.88
CA HIS A 87 -8.29 -14.42 20.97
C HIS A 87 -9.45 -14.95 20.15
N PHE A 88 -9.16 -15.58 19.02
CA PHE A 88 -10.17 -15.99 18.02
C PHE A 88 -9.84 -17.38 17.45
N PRO A 89 -9.99 -18.47 18.23
CA PRO A 89 -9.53 -19.81 17.83
C PRO A 89 -10.35 -20.48 16.72
N GLN A 90 -11.28 -19.75 16.08
CA GLN A 90 -12.14 -20.30 15.04
C GLN A 90 -11.42 -20.37 13.69
N ALA A 91 -11.59 -21.51 12.99
CA ALA A 91 -11.04 -21.70 11.63
C ALA A 91 -11.53 -20.62 10.64
N SER A 92 -12.80 -20.20 10.75
CA SER A 92 -13.35 -19.14 9.90
C SER A 92 -12.64 -17.79 10.07
N ARG A 93 -12.18 -17.47 11.29
CA ARG A 93 -11.40 -16.25 11.55
C ARG A 93 -10.02 -16.34 10.90
N ARG A 94 -9.35 -17.50 11.01
CA ARG A 94 -8.06 -17.75 10.31
C ARG A 94 -8.21 -17.53 8.82
N GLU A 95 -9.20 -18.18 8.18
CA GLU A 95 -9.42 -18.09 6.73
C GLU A 95 -9.71 -16.64 6.28
N MET A 96 -10.53 -15.93 7.03
CA MET A 96 -10.84 -14.52 6.78
C MET A 96 -9.57 -13.66 6.84
N GLN A 97 -8.72 -13.87 7.84
CA GLN A 97 -7.49 -13.10 8.01
C GLN A 97 -6.47 -13.43 6.92
N MET A 98 -6.30 -14.70 6.57
CA MET A 98 -5.44 -15.11 5.45
C MET A 98 -5.90 -14.47 4.14
N SER A 99 -7.20 -14.44 3.87
CA SER A 99 -7.76 -13.75 2.70
C SER A 99 -7.51 -12.24 2.74
N ALA A 100 -7.60 -11.62 3.91
CA ALA A 100 -7.31 -10.19 4.09
C ALA A 100 -5.84 -9.89 3.80
N LEU A 101 -4.90 -10.68 4.32
CA LEU A 101 -3.47 -10.56 4.06
C LEU A 101 -3.15 -10.75 2.56
N GLN A 102 -3.76 -11.74 1.91
CA GLN A 102 -3.60 -11.96 0.48
C GLN A 102 -4.08 -10.77 -0.34
N ASN A 103 -5.22 -10.19 0.01
CA ASN A 103 -5.75 -9.02 -0.67
C ASN A 103 -4.88 -7.78 -0.43
N GLU A 104 -4.41 -7.56 0.80
CA GLU A 104 -3.52 -6.46 1.13
C GLU A 104 -2.24 -6.49 0.29
N PHE A 105 -1.58 -7.64 0.21
CA PHE A 105 -0.38 -7.79 -0.59
C PHE A 105 -0.66 -7.62 -2.10
N ARG A 106 -1.77 -8.18 -2.59
CA ARG A 106 -2.21 -8.01 -3.98
C ARG A 106 -2.43 -6.54 -4.34
N GLU A 107 -3.08 -5.77 -3.49
CA GLU A 107 -3.33 -4.35 -3.73
C GLU A 107 -2.05 -3.53 -3.66
N ALA A 108 -1.11 -3.85 -2.77
CA ALA A 108 0.20 -3.20 -2.73
C ALA A 108 0.97 -3.40 -4.06
N ILE A 109 0.99 -4.64 -4.60
CA ILE A 109 1.62 -4.92 -5.90
C ILE A 109 0.90 -4.19 -7.03
N ARG A 110 -0.43 -4.24 -7.10
CA ARG A 110 -1.22 -3.56 -8.13
C ARG A 110 -0.96 -2.05 -8.14
N GLY A 111 -0.92 -1.44 -6.96
CA GLY A 111 -0.56 -0.03 -6.83
C GLY A 111 0.81 0.29 -7.44
N HIS A 112 1.79 -0.59 -7.22
CA HIS A 112 3.13 -0.41 -7.82
C HIS A 112 3.12 -0.62 -9.34
N VAL A 113 2.39 -1.59 -9.85
CA VAL A 113 2.22 -1.79 -11.30
C VAL A 113 1.68 -0.52 -11.97
N VAL A 114 0.66 0.12 -11.38
CA VAL A 114 0.10 1.37 -11.89
C VAL A 114 1.14 2.50 -11.93
N LEU A 115 1.98 2.62 -10.90
CA LEU A 115 3.06 3.61 -10.85
C LEU A 115 4.10 3.36 -11.95
N VAL A 116 4.53 2.11 -12.11
CA VAL A 116 5.50 1.71 -13.15
C VAL A 116 4.93 1.94 -14.56
N GLU A 117 3.67 1.62 -14.80
CA GLU A 117 3.02 1.87 -16.09
C GLU A 117 2.87 3.38 -16.38
N SER A 118 2.55 4.18 -15.36
CA SER A 118 2.53 5.63 -15.50
C SER A 118 3.91 6.18 -15.86
N TYR A 119 4.97 5.65 -15.24
CA TYR A 119 6.35 6.01 -15.55
C TYR A 119 6.72 5.64 -17.00
N ILE A 120 6.41 4.41 -17.44
CA ILE A 120 6.66 3.97 -18.82
C ILE A 120 5.98 4.92 -19.82
N ARG A 121 4.71 5.27 -19.59
CA ARG A 121 3.98 6.22 -20.45
C ARG A 121 4.64 7.58 -20.51
N LYS A 122 5.08 8.13 -19.37
CA LYS A 122 5.80 9.42 -19.33
C LYS A 122 7.10 9.38 -20.12
N VAL A 123 7.90 8.31 -19.95
CA VAL A 123 9.15 8.14 -20.71
C VAL A 123 8.88 8.05 -22.20
N GLN A 124 7.87 7.28 -22.63
CA GLN A 124 7.47 7.14 -24.02
C GLN A 124 7.02 8.48 -24.63
N GLN A 125 6.17 9.23 -23.93
CA GLN A 125 5.72 10.56 -24.36
C GLN A 125 6.90 11.50 -24.56
N PHE A 126 7.88 11.47 -23.65
CA PHE A 126 9.08 12.31 -23.80
C PHE A 126 9.95 11.85 -24.98
N MET A 127 10.10 10.54 -25.20
CA MET A 127 10.82 10.03 -26.38
C MET A 127 10.19 10.47 -27.70
N HIS A 128 8.86 10.54 -27.77
CA HIS A 128 8.15 11.00 -28.98
C HIS A 128 8.33 12.50 -29.25
N ALA A 129 8.65 13.29 -28.23
CA ALA A 129 8.87 14.73 -28.37
C ALA A 129 10.32 15.09 -28.77
N LEU A 130 11.24 14.13 -28.81
CA LEU A 130 12.64 14.33 -29.15
C LEU A 130 12.92 14.09 -30.65
N ASP A 131 13.89 14.82 -31.19
CA ASP A 131 14.38 14.62 -32.55
C ASP A 131 15.31 13.40 -32.57
N GLN A 132 15.04 12.45 -33.48
CA GLN A 132 15.76 11.19 -33.53
C GLN A 132 17.25 11.35 -33.90
N GLU A 133 17.57 12.31 -34.73
CA GLU A 133 18.98 12.53 -35.17
C GLU A 133 19.74 13.36 -34.16
N ARG A 134 19.12 14.41 -33.64
CA ARG A 134 19.78 15.39 -32.75
C ARG A 134 19.93 14.84 -31.34
N ASP A 135 18.96 14.05 -30.84
CA ASP A 135 18.87 13.62 -29.45
C ASP A 135 19.14 12.11 -29.27
N ALA A 136 19.88 11.47 -30.21
CA ALA A 136 20.09 10.03 -30.22
C ALA A 136 20.64 9.46 -28.92
N ALA A 137 21.58 10.14 -28.25
CA ALA A 137 22.15 9.70 -26.97
C ALA A 137 21.15 9.76 -25.81
N VAL A 138 20.25 10.75 -25.83
CA VAL A 138 19.18 10.88 -24.84
C VAL A 138 18.12 9.81 -25.05
N LEU A 139 17.75 9.57 -26.31
CA LEU A 139 16.80 8.52 -26.69
C LEU A 139 17.28 7.14 -26.26
N GLU A 140 18.58 6.83 -26.40
CA GLU A 140 19.14 5.56 -25.97
C GLU A 140 19.04 5.36 -24.45
N LYS A 141 19.34 6.38 -23.66
CA LYS A 141 19.15 6.36 -22.20
C LYS A 141 17.69 6.15 -21.81
N LEU A 142 16.76 6.84 -22.47
CA LEU A 142 15.33 6.70 -22.21
C LEU A 142 14.79 5.32 -22.59
N ARG A 143 15.31 4.71 -23.67
CA ARG A 143 15.02 3.31 -24.03
C ARG A 143 15.49 2.36 -22.92
N GLY A 144 16.67 2.60 -22.34
CA GLY A 144 17.18 1.86 -21.19
C GLY A 144 16.20 1.93 -20.01
N TYR A 145 15.82 3.13 -19.58
CA TYR A 145 14.88 3.32 -18.48
C TYR A 145 13.50 2.69 -18.74
N ALA A 146 13.00 2.80 -19.97
CA ALA A 146 11.75 2.15 -20.34
C ALA A 146 11.88 0.62 -20.32
N GLY A 147 13.04 0.08 -20.69
CA GLY A 147 13.36 -1.35 -20.63
C GLY A 147 13.36 -1.87 -19.21
N GLU A 148 14.06 -1.18 -18.30
CA GLU A 148 14.14 -1.51 -16.89
C GLU A 148 12.74 -1.47 -16.23
N ALA A 149 11.97 -0.43 -16.50
CA ALA A 149 10.61 -0.31 -15.97
C ALA A 149 9.68 -1.44 -16.46
N LYS A 150 9.82 -1.87 -17.73
CA LYS A 150 9.09 -3.03 -18.26
C LYS A 150 9.48 -4.32 -17.57
N ALA A 151 10.77 -4.51 -17.25
CA ALA A 151 11.25 -5.67 -16.51
C ALA A 151 10.66 -5.70 -15.08
N ILE A 152 10.64 -4.56 -14.39
CA ILE A 152 9.99 -4.42 -13.07
C ILE A 152 8.50 -4.79 -13.17
N ARG A 153 7.78 -4.27 -14.16
CA ARG A 153 6.36 -4.59 -14.37
C ARG A 153 6.13 -6.10 -14.56
N LEU A 154 6.98 -6.75 -15.36
CA LEU A 154 6.90 -8.19 -15.58
C LEU A 154 7.14 -8.97 -14.28
N SER A 155 8.15 -8.61 -13.50
CA SER A 155 8.45 -9.21 -12.21
C SER A 155 7.29 -9.07 -11.22
N LEU A 156 6.64 -7.91 -11.16
CA LEU A 156 5.46 -7.68 -10.33
C LEU A 156 4.26 -8.52 -10.77
N SER A 157 4.07 -8.66 -12.09
CA SER A 157 3.00 -9.51 -12.64
C SER A 157 3.24 -10.98 -12.33
N ASP A 158 4.48 -11.44 -12.39
CA ASP A 158 4.87 -12.80 -12.00
C ASP A 158 4.63 -13.04 -10.51
N GLU A 159 4.95 -12.06 -9.66
CA GLU A 159 4.71 -12.15 -8.22
C GLU A 159 3.22 -12.29 -7.87
N LEU A 160 2.32 -11.63 -8.63
CA LEU A 160 0.87 -11.85 -8.51
C LEU A 160 0.47 -13.28 -8.87
N VAL A 161 1.03 -13.82 -9.94
CA VAL A 161 0.78 -15.22 -10.34
C VAL A 161 1.31 -16.18 -9.28
N GLN A 162 2.50 -15.96 -8.76
CA GLN A 162 3.08 -16.77 -7.69
C GLN A 162 2.23 -16.74 -6.42
N LEU A 163 1.68 -15.58 -6.07
CA LEU A 163 0.76 -15.44 -4.92
C LEU A 163 -0.48 -16.35 -5.08
N GLU A 164 -1.08 -16.37 -6.28
CA GLU A 164 -2.23 -17.26 -6.57
C GLU A 164 -1.85 -18.76 -6.52
N LEU A 165 -0.62 -19.08 -6.89
CA LEU A 165 -0.06 -20.43 -6.76
C LEU A 165 0.42 -20.77 -5.35
N LYS A 166 0.22 -19.88 -4.37
CA LYS A 166 0.71 -19.99 -3.00
C LYS A 166 2.24 -20.09 -2.94
N GLN A 167 2.92 -19.34 -3.79
CA GLN A 167 4.38 -19.26 -3.90
C GLN A 167 4.86 -17.81 -3.78
N GLY A 168 6.18 -17.61 -3.68
CA GLY A 168 6.78 -16.29 -3.63
C GLY A 168 6.69 -15.63 -2.24
N ARG A 169 7.18 -14.37 -2.17
CA ARG A 169 7.37 -13.62 -0.91
C ARG A 169 6.06 -13.43 -0.13
N GLY A 170 5.00 -13.04 -0.83
CA GLY A 170 3.70 -12.79 -0.20
C GLY A 170 3.08 -14.07 0.36
N ALA A 171 3.17 -15.18 -0.37
CA ALA A 171 2.66 -16.46 0.10
C ALA A 171 3.43 -16.97 1.32
N MET A 172 4.75 -16.76 1.37
CA MET A 172 5.57 -17.11 2.55
C MET A 172 5.14 -16.34 3.79
N ALA A 173 4.86 -15.04 3.67
CA ALA A 173 4.36 -14.21 4.77
C ALA A 173 2.99 -14.70 5.28
N ILE A 174 2.09 -15.07 4.37
CA ILE A 174 0.76 -15.61 4.72
C ILE A 174 0.89 -17.00 5.36
N SER A 175 1.78 -17.85 4.86
CA SER A 175 2.07 -19.16 5.47
C SER A 175 2.69 -19.03 6.86
N ALA A 176 3.50 -18.00 7.11
CA ALA A 176 4.01 -17.70 8.44
C ALA A 176 2.88 -17.36 9.43
N TYR A 177 1.88 -16.58 8.99
CA TYR A 177 0.67 -16.32 9.79
C TYR A 177 -0.07 -17.63 10.11
N GLU A 178 -0.28 -18.47 9.12
CA GLU A 178 -0.98 -19.76 9.30
C GLU A 178 -0.24 -20.67 10.29
N LEU A 179 1.08 -20.75 10.17
CA LEU A 179 1.93 -21.51 11.10
C LEU A 179 1.79 -20.99 12.54
N GLY A 180 1.89 -19.68 12.73
CA GLY A 180 1.70 -19.06 14.04
C GLY A 180 0.33 -19.34 14.63
N PHE A 181 -0.72 -19.27 13.80
CA PHE A 181 -2.08 -19.58 14.22
C PHE A 181 -2.22 -21.03 14.69
N HIS A 182 -1.61 -21.99 14.01
CA HIS A 182 -1.61 -23.39 14.42
C HIS A 182 -0.82 -23.62 15.72
N GLU A 183 0.34 -22.98 15.89
CA GLU A 183 1.11 -23.05 17.12
C GLU A 183 0.29 -22.49 18.31
N GLY A 184 -0.36 -21.32 18.14
CA GLY A 184 -1.19 -20.74 19.19
C GLY A 184 -2.41 -21.60 19.55
N LEU A 185 -3.02 -22.30 18.58
CA LEU A 185 -4.10 -23.27 18.85
C LEU A 185 -3.60 -24.48 19.64
N SER A 186 -2.39 -25.00 19.28
CA SER A 186 -1.79 -26.13 20.01
C SER A 186 -1.57 -25.77 21.46
N ASP A 187 -0.93 -24.64 21.73
CA ASP A 187 -0.64 -24.20 23.09
C ASP A 187 -1.93 -23.94 23.91
N LEU A 188 -2.97 -23.42 23.25
CA LEU A 188 -4.26 -23.23 23.89
C LEU A 188 -4.93 -24.56 24.30
N THR A 189 -4.81 -25.61 23.47
CA THR A 189 -5.36 -26.93 23.75
C THR A 189 -4.56 -27.66 24.82
N ASP A 190 -3.24 -27.58 24.77
CA ASP A 190 -2.34 -28.20 25.74
C ASP A 190 -2.50 -27.58 27.13
N GLY A 191 -2.55 -26.25 27.23
CA GLY A 191 -2.81 -25.53 28.49
C GLY A 191 -4.18 -25.85 29.09
N ARG A 192 -5.20 -26.15 28.29
CA ARG A 192 -6.52 -26.62 28.80
C ARG A 192 -6.46 -28.04 29.33
N GLN A 193 -5.67 -28.93 28.73
CA GLN A 193 -5.50 -30.31 29.20
C GLN A 193 -4.79 -30.36 30.54
N ASP A 194 -3.77 -29.52 30.73
CA ASP A 194 -3.04 -29.44 32.01
C ASP A 194 -3.96 -28.90 33.12
N GLY A 195 -4.80 -27.91 32.85
CA GLY A 195 -5.79 -27.40 33.80
C GLY A 195 -6.81 -28.46 34.23
N LEU A 196 -7.32 -29.26 33.30
CA LEU A 196 -8.28 -30.35 33.61
C LEU A 196 -7.64 -31.48 34.42
N ASN A 197 -6.38 -31.83 34.15
CA ASN A 197 -5.64 -32.86 34.91
C ASN A 197 -5.33 -32.40 36.33
N THR A 198 -5.09 -31.11 36.55
CA THR A 198 -4.82 -30.56 37.89
C THR A 198 -6.10 -30.60 38.75
N ASP A 199 -7.28 -30.30 38.19
CA ASP A 199 -8.53 -30.32 38.93
C ASP A 199 -8.98 -31.73 39.28
N LEU A 200 -8.72 -32.74 38.44
CA LEU A 200 -9.04 -34.15 38.74
C LEU A 200 -8.15 -34.71 39.87
N ASN A 201 -6.93 -34.29 39.99
CA ASN A 201 -6.03 -34.71 41.06
C ASN A 201 -6.33 -33.99 42.38
N ALA A 202 -6.87 -32.79 42.37
CA ALA A 202 -7.27 -32.04 43.54
C ALA A 202 -8.54 -32.57 44.22
N THR A 203 -9.39 -33.35 43.48
CA THR A 203 -10.66 -33.88 43.98
C THR A 203 -10.50 -35.29 44.57
N SER A 204 -9.27 -35.87 44.55
CA SER A 204 -8.99 -37.25 45.01
C SER A 204 -8.32 -37.32 46.39
N LEU A 205 -8.34 -36.25 47.17
CA LEU A 205 -7.91 -36.15 48.56
C LEU A 205 -9.09 -35.87 49.49
#